data_a0321ac0009b1b11618ae4548fdada9e
#
_entry.id   a0321ac0009b1b11618ae4548fdada9e
#
_cell.length_a   1.000
_cell.length_b   1.000
_cell.length_c   1.000
_cell.angle_alpha   90.00
_cell.angle_beta   90.00
_cell.angle_gamma   90.00
#
_symmetry.space_group_name_H-M   'P 1'
#
loop_
_entity.id
_entity.type
_entity.pdbx_description
1 polymer ?
#
loop_
_entity_poly.entity_id
_entity_poly.type
_entity_poly.pdbx_seq_one_letter_code
_entity_poly.pdbx_strand_id
1 'polypeptide(L)'
;MIIGASGAKPSRTADLERKLVHHCSPALAGLKPANMFVYREGIDADAFPGKSMEPDTLNSAKFAQELGICRKKLEPCGVRIEVLARRKTGLLLYVYRPTMLRAYLAQPDVFGYLQDEGYDPSDLSGCIAKLHRRICGTNLAAALSGSCAFPHEIGFFLGYPYDDVVGFIENKGENSLCSGCWKVYSRARDAQACFCCYKTCTAAYEDLFDEGVPIDCLAALDENFPAQEAFAAAG
;
A
#
# COMPACT_ATOMS: atom_id res chain seq x y z
N MET A 1 -14.74 12.59 44.75
CA MET A 1 -14.09 11.28 44.57
C MET A 1 -13.86 11.12 43.08
N ILE A 2 -12.69 11.50 42.60
CA ILE A 2 -12.33 11.49 41.17
C ILE A 2 -11.75 10.11 40.89
N ILE A 3 -12.48 9.30 40.10
CA ILE A 3 -11.99 7.99 39.67
C ILE A 3 -11.00 8.25 38.55
N GLY A 4 -9.71 8.02 38.84
CA GLY A 4 -8.64 8.13 37.86
C GLY A 4 -8.85 7.11 36.74
N ALA A 5 -8.94 7.59 35.51
CA ALA A 5 -8.89 6.76 34.31
C ALA A 5 -7.50 6.11 34.25
N SER A 6 -7.46 4.82 34.54
CA SER A 6 -6.28 3.98 34.33
C SER A 6 -5.97 3.98 32.84
N GLY A 7 -4.91 4.66 32.45
CA GLY A 7 -4.37 4.60 31.10
C GLY A 7 -3.89 3.17 30.80
N ALA A 8 -4.77 2.33 30.30
CA ALA A 8 -4.39 1.05 29.74
C ALA A 8 -3.44 1.33 28.57
N LYS A 9 -2.18 0.82 28.65
CA LYS A 9 -1.28 0.83 27.50
C LYS A 9 -1.99 0.18 26.33
N PRO A 10 -2.00 0.80 25.14
CA PRO A 10 -2.63 0.22 23.96
C PRO A 10 -2.14 -1.22 23.77
N SER A 11 -3.06 -2.13 23.46
CA SER A 11 -2.70 -3.53 23.22
C SER A 11 -1.69 -3.57 22.06
N ARG A 12 -0.74 -4.50 22.11
CA ARG A 12 0.37 -4.60 21.12
C ARG A 12 -0.11 -4.83 19.68
N THR A 13 -1.32 -5.31 19.48
CA THR A 13 -2.01 -5.36 18.16
C THR A 13 -2.29 -3.98 17.60
N ALA A 14 -2.37 -2.97 18.46
CA ALA A 14 -2.60 -1.59 18.07
C ALA A 14 -1.46 -0.98 17.22
N ASP A 15 -0.24 -1.50 17.27
CA ASP A 15 0.87 -0.92 16.49
C ASP A 15 0.72 -1.22 14.98
N LEU A 16 0.49 -2.48 14.58
CA LEU A 16 0.27 -2.82 13.18
C LEU A 16 -1.03 -2.20 12.64
N GLU A 17 -2.12 -2.23 13.43
CA GLU A 17 -3.38 -1.60 13.04
C GLU A 17 -3.21 -0.09 12.84
N ARG A 18 -2.52 0.61 13.74
CA ARG A 18 -2.19 2.04 13.61
C ARG A 18 -1.40 2.34 12.34
N LYS A 19 -0.38 1.52 12.03
CA LYS A 19 0.41 1.66 10.80
C LYS A 19 -0.44 1.38 9.54
N LEU A 20 -1.36 0.40 9.60
CA LEU A 20 -2.31 0.15 8.52
C LEU A 20 -3.25 1.35 8.31
N VAL A 21 -3.78 1.94 9.38
CA VAL A 21 -4.60 3.15 9.28
C VAL A 21 -3.76 4.28 8.69
N HIS A 22 -2.59 4.59 9.26
CA HIS A 22 -1.75 5.68 8.79
C HIS A 22 -1.37 5.57 7.30
N HIS A 23 -0.94 4.39 6.85
CA HIS A 23 -0.44 4.22 5.49
C HIS A 23 -1.50 3.80 4.47
N CYS A 24 -2.61 3.19 4.91
CA CYS A 24 -3.53 2.51 4.00
C CYS A 24 -4.97 3.02 4.05
N SER A 25 -5.28 4.10 4.78
CA SER A 25 -6.63 4.66 4.86
C SER A 25 -7.28 4.86 3.50
N PRO A 26 -6.63 5.35 2.45
CA PRO A 26 -7.25 5.45 1.13
C PRO A 26 -7.67 4.09 0.54
N ALA A 27 -6.91 3.02 0.78
CA ALA A 27 -7.30 1.68 0.35
C ALA A 27 -8.37 1.09 1.28
N LEU A 28 -8.30 1.34 2.58
CA LEU A 28 -9.35 0.93 3.53
C LEU A 28 -10.69 1.60 3.19
N ALA A 29 -10.66 2.87 2.83
CA ALA A 29 -11.84 3.63 2.40
C ALA A 29 -12.33 3.28 0.99
N GLY A 30 -11.60 2.48 0.21
CA GLY A 30 -11.93 2.18 -1.17
C GLY A 30 -11.72 3.33 -2.15
N LEU A 31 -10.91 4.32 -1.80
CA LEU A 31 -10.55 5.44 -2.68
C LEU A 31 -9.47 5.08 -3.69
N LYS A 32 -8.74 3.99 -3.44
CA LYS A 32 -7.74 3.43 -4.36
C LYS A 32 -7.59 1.92 -4.15
N PRO A 33 -7.10 1.18 -5.17
CA PRO A 33 -7.05 -0.27 -5.10
C PRO A 33 -6.02 -0.80 -4.12
N ALA A 34 -4.91 -0.09 -3.87
CA ALA A 34 -3.86 -0.61 -2.99
C ALA A 34 -2.95 0.46 -2.40
N ASN A 35 -2.33 0.13 -1.28
CA ASN A 35 -1.21 0.85 -0.66
C ASN A 35 -0.05 -0.10 -0.36
N MET A 36 1.13 0.46 -0.22
CA MET A 36 2.34 -0.27 0.14
C MET A 36 3.18 0.56 1.09
N PHE A 37 3.71 -0.06 2.14
CA PHE A 37 4.60 0.60 3.10
C PHE A 37 5.59 -0.38 3.73
N VAL A 38 6.64 0.17 4.35
CA VAL A 38 7.62 -0.63 5.09
C VAL A 38 7.22 -0.65 6.56
N TYR A 39 6.82 -1.82 7.05
CA TYR A 39 6.54 -2.03 8.47
C TYR A 39 7.84 -2.26 9.25
N ARG A 40 7.98 -1.54 10.35
CA ARG A 40 9.06 -1.71 11.35
C ARG A 40 8.42 -1.82 12.72
N GLU A 41 8.78 -2.83 13.48
CA GLU A 41 8.26 -3.00 14.84
C GLU A 41 8.85 -1.91 15.76
N GLY A 42 7.98 -1.21 16.49
CA GLY A 42 8.40 -0.29 17.57
C GLY A 42 9.06 1.01 17.16
N ILE A 43 9.00 1.41 15.88
CA ILE A 43 9.50 2.71 15.40
C ILE A 43 8.35 3.55 14.87
N ASP A 44 8.14 4.71 15.47
CA ASP A 44 7.23 5.71 14.90
C ASP A 44 7.77 6.21 13.57
N ALA A 45 6.86 6.43 12.59
CA ALA A 45 7.20 6.83 11.23
C ALA A 45 8.02 8.15 11.18
N ASP A 46 7.89 8.98 12.22
CA ASP A 46 8.54 10.30 12.34
C ASP A 46 9.89 10.26 13.07
N ALA A 47 10.35 9.09 13.54
CA ALA A 47 11.66 8.96 14.16
C ALA A 47 12.77 9.00 13.10
N PHE A 48 13.67 9.96 13.22
CA PHE A 48 14.80 10.27 12.33
C PHE A 48 15.51 9.04 11.74
N PRO A 49 15.91 9.06 10.45
CA PRO A 49 16.69 8.01 9.82
C PRO A 49 18.12 8.04 10.34
N GLY A 50 18.46 7.20 11.32
CA GLY A 50 19.84 7.20 11.84
C GLY A 50 20.22 6.06 12.77
N LYS A 51 19.30 5.25 13.27
CA LYS A 51 19.63 4.08 14.07
C LYS A 51 19.51 2.80 13.25
N SER A 52 20.66 2.21 12.89
CA SER A 52 20.74 0.84 12.41
C SER A 52 20.24 -0.09 13.53
N MET A 53 19.08 -0.71 13.33
CA MET A 53 18.62 -1.81 14.19
C MET A 53 19.33 -3.11 13.77
N GLU A 54 19.79 -3.84 14.78
CA GLU A 54 20.25 -5.23 14.60
C GLU A 54 19.14 -6.07 13.94
N PRO A 55 19.47 -6.93 12.96
CA PRO A 55 18.48 -7.64 12.13
C PRO A 55 17.63 -8.68 12.87
N ASP A 56 17.90 -8.95 14.15
CA ASP A 56 17.26 -10.03 14.93
C ASP A 56 16.05 -9.60 15.77
N THR A 57 15.66 -8.35 15.77
CA THR A 57 14.63 -7.84 16.69
C THR A 57 13.19 -7.93 16.15
N LEU A 58 12.98 -8.31 14.89
CA LEU A 58 11.64 -8.61 14.41
C LEU A 58 11.23 -10.00 14.94
N ASN A 59 10.51 -10.05 16.06
CA ASN A 59 9.95 -11.30 16.59
C ASN A 59 8.94 -11.86 15.57
N SER A 60 9.43 -12.72 14.67
CA SER A 60 8.67 -13.21 13.51
C SER A 60 7.37 -13.91 13.91
N ALA A 61 7.33 -14.55 15.08
CA ALA A 61 6.13 -15.21 15.58
C ALA A 61 5.06 -14.21 16.03
N LYS A 62 5.48 -13.14 16.74
CA LYS A 62 4.57 -12.09 17.20
C LYS A 62 4.00 -11.31 16.02
N PHE A 63 4.82 -10.90 15.07
CA PHE A 63 4.36 -10.24 13.86
C PHE A 63 3.39 -11.12 13.06
N ALA A 64 3.70 -12.42 12.90
CA ALA A 64 2.83 -13.35 12.20
C ALA A 64 1.45 -13.46 12.88
N GLN A 65 1.41 -13.43 14.22
CA GLN A 65 0.16 -13.42 14.97
C GLN A 65 -0.62 -12.12 14.76
N GLU A 66 0.02 -10.96 14.88
CA GLU A 66 -0.59 -9.63 14.66
C GLU A 66 -1.13 -9.51 13.22
N LEU A 67 -0.32 -9.90 12.23
CA LEU A 67 -0.73 -9.93 10.83
C LEU A 67 -1.93 -10.86 10.61
N GLY A 68 -1.93 -12.03 11.25
CA GLY A 68 -3.04 -12.97 11.19
C GLY A 68 -4.34 -12.38 11.76
N ILE A 69 -4.26 -11.59 12.83
CA ILE A 69 -5.42 -10.88 13.41
C ILE A 69 -5.92 -9.80 12.45
N CYS A 70 -5.02 -8.96 11.92
CA CYS A 70 -5.41 -7.91 10.96
C CYS A 70 -6.04 -8.50 9.69
N ARG A 71 -5.48 -9.59 9.16
CA ARG A 71 -6.06 -10.29 8.01
C ARG A 71 -7.48 -10.78 8.29
N LYS A 72 -7.71 -11.43 9.44
CA LYS A 72 -9.05 -11.92 9.84
C LYS A 72 -10.08 -10.80 9.98
N LYS A 73 -9.66 -9.62 10.46
CA LYS A 73 -10.54 -8.45 10.57
C LYS A 73 -10.87 -7.83 9.20
N LEU A 74 -9.89 -7.70 8.33
CA LEU A 74 -10.00 -6.94 7.09
C LEU A 74 -10.46 -7.77 5.88
N GLU A 75 -10.25 -9.10 5.91
CA GLU A 75 -10.65 -10.00 4.82
C GLU A 75 -12.16 -9.98 4.54
N PRO A 76 -13.05 -9.96 5.54
CA PRO A 76 -14.49 -9.83 5.29
C PRO A 76 -14.87 -8.49 4.64
N CYS A 77 -14.05 -7.45 4.81
CA CYS A 77 -14.24 -6.13 4.20
C CYS A 77 -13.64 -6.04 2.78
N GLY A 78 -13.20 -7.15 2.19
CA GLY A 78 -12.60 -7.17 0.86
C GLY A 78 -11.16 -6.65 0.80
N VAL A 79 -10.47 -6.52 1.94
CA VAL A 79 -9.08 -6.07 1.99
C VAL A 79 -8.12 -7.23 2.25
N ARG A 80 -7.05 -7.32 1.47
CA ARG A 80 -5.97 -8.32 1.60
C ARG A 80 -4.67 -7.66 2.02
N ILE A 81 -3.85 -8.39 2.79
CA ILE A 81 -2.52 -7.94 3.20
C ILE A 81 -1.50 -9.00 2.82
N GLU A 82 -0.50 -8.63 2.02
CA GLU A 82 0.60 -9.51 1.62
C GLU A 82 1.94 -8.94 2.06
N VAL A 83 2.88 -9.83 2.38
CA VAL A 83 4.27 -9.48 2.64
C VAL A 83 5.04 -9.66 1.33
N LEU A 84 5.35 -8.57 0.63
CA LEU A 84 6.05 -8.63 -0.64
C LEU A 84 7.57 -8.83 -0.51
N ALA A 85 8.17 -8.35 0.58
CA ALA A 85 9.60 -8.55 0.79
C ALA A 85 9.98 -8.38 2.26
N ARG A 86 11.01 -9.11 2.68
CA ARG A 86 11.75 -8.85 3.92
C ARG A 86 13.04 -8.11 3.54
N ARG A 87 13.25 -6.95 4.13
CA ARG A 87 14.43 -6.10 3.90
C ARG A 87 15.13 -5.81 5.23
N LYS A 88 16.40 -5.37 5.18
CA LYS A 88 17.12 -4.87 6.37
C LYS A 88 16.36 -3.74 7.08
N THR A 89 15.57 -2.99 6.34
CA THR A 89 14.79 -1.85 6.85
C THR A 89 13.40 -2.23 7.35
N GLY A 90 12.97 -3.49 7.30
CA GLY A 90 11.64 -3.96 7.72
C GLY A 90 10.95 -4.84 6.70
N LEU A 91 9.65 -5.05 6.89
CA LEU A 91 8.80 -5.83 5.99
C LEU A 91 8.04 -4.91 5.03
N LEU A 92 8.13 -5.19 3.74
CA LEU A 92 7.34 -4.50 2.73
C LEU A 92 5.94 -5.11 2.71
N LEU A 93 4.96 -4.39 3.24
CA LEU A 93 3.57 -4.80 3.26
C LEU A 93 2.81 -4.18 2.08
N TYR A 94 1.98 -4.99 1.45
CA TYR A 94 1.08 -4.61 0.37
C TYR A 94 -0.36 -4.86 0.82
N VAL A 95 -1.15 -3.80 0.87
CA VAL A 95 -2.56 -3.82 1.30
C VAL A 95 -3.39 -3.46 0.10
N TYR A 96 -4.31 -4.34 -0.30
CA TYR A 96 -5.04 -4.17 -1.55
C TYR A 96 -6.48 -4.71 -1.48
N ARG A 97 -7.31 -4.20 -2.37
CA ARG A 97 -8.68 -4.64 -2.62
C ARG A 97 -8.72 -5.43 -3.93
N PRO A 98 -8.85 -6.77 -3.87
CA PRO A 98 -8.82 -7.61 -5.07
C PRO A 98 -9.81 -7.20 -6.14
N THR A 99 -11.04 -6.82 -5.77
CA THR A 99 -12.10 -6.41 -6.70
C THR A 99 -11.70 -5.16 -7.45
N MET A 100 -11.29 -4.10 -6.74
CA MET A 100 -10.85 -2.85 -7.35
C MET A 100 -9.58 -3.02 -8.18
N LEU A 101 -8.63 -3.80 -7.66
CA LEU A 101 -7.36 -4.02 -8.37
C LEU A 101 -7.58 -4.78 -9.68
N ARG A 102 -8.43 -5.83 -9.69
CA ARG A 102 -8.78 -6.53 -10.94
C ARG A 102 -9.42 -5.59 -11.95
N ALA A 103 -10.38 -4.76 -11.51
CA ALA A 103 -11.04 -3.79 -12.40
C ALA A 103 -10.03 -2.79 -12.98
N TYR A 104 -9.08 -2.33 -12.19
CA TYR A 104 -8.04 -1.42 -12.65
C TYR A 104 -7.05 -2.11 -13.63
N LEU A 105 -6.55 -3.30 -13.30
CA LEU A 105 -5.61 -4.03 -14.17
C LEU A 105 -6.26 -4.52 -15.47
N ALA A 106 -7.60 -4.58 -15.54
CA ALA A 106 -8.36 -4.91 -16.73
C ALA A 106 -8.55 -3.72 -17.70
N GLN A 107 -8.13 -2.50 -17.33
CA GLN A 107 -8.16 -1.36 -18.25
C GLN A 107 -7.25 -1.64 -19.46
N PRO A 108 -7.68 -1.38 -20.70
CA PRO A 108 -6.97 -1.83 -21.90
C PRO A 108 -5.48 -1.46 -21.95
N ASP A 109 -5.14 -0.22 -21.62
CA ASP A 109 -3.76 0.27 -21.68
C ASP A 109 -2.88 -0.40 -20.60
N VAL A 110 -3.40 -0.53 -19.36
CA VAL A 110 -2.72 -1.20 -18.26
C VAL A 110 -2.56 -2.69 -18.54
N PHE A 111 -3.62 -3.31 -19.05
CA PHE A 111 -3.63 -4.73 -19.43
C PHE A 111 -2.57 -5.04 -20.48
N GLY A 112 -2.56 -4.27 -21.57
CA GLY A 112 -1.58 -4.44 -22.66
C GLY A 112 -0.15 -4.26 -22.16
N TYR A 113 0.12 -3.19 -21.41
CA TYR A 113 1.46 -2.96 -20.85
C TYR A 113 1.93 -4.12 -19.98
N LEU A 114 1.06 -4.59 -19.08
CA LEU A 114 1.41 -5.70 -18.17
C LEU A 114 1.60 -7.02 -18.93
N GLN A 115 0.86 -7.27 -20.01
CA GLN A 115 1.11 -8.44 -20.88
C GLN A 115 2.49 -8.36 -21.53
N ASP A 116 2.90 -7.21 -22.04
CA ASP A 116 4.23 -7.00 -22.63
C ASP A 116 5.35 -7.22 -21.59
N GLU A 117 5.10 -6.86 -20.32
CA GLU A 117 5.98 -7.19 -19.19
C GLU A 117 5.87 -8.67 -18.74
N GLY A 118 5.06 -9.46 -19.44
CA GLY A 118 4.86 -10.89 -19.23
C GLY A 118 4.03 -11.23 -17.99
N TYR A 119 3.17 -10.33 -17.52
CA TYR A 119 2.12 -10.63 -16.56
C TYR A 119 0.90 -11.20 -17.29
N ASP A 120 0.06 -11.92 -16.55
CA ASP A 120 -1.31 -12.26 -16.97
C ASP A 120 -2.30 -11.47 -16.08
N PRO A 121 -2.78 -10.28 -16.51
CA PRO A 121 -3.66 -9.47 -15.67
C PRO A 121 -5.02 -10.12 -15.34
N SER A 122 -5.39 -11.20 -16.04
CA SER A 122 -6.58 -11.99 -15.71
C SER A 122 -6.37 -12.87 -14.47
N ASP A 123 -5.12 -13.25 -14.15
CA ASP A 123 -4.73 -13.97 -12.93
C ASP A 123 -4.06 -13.02 -11.91
N LEU A 124 -4.89 -12.39 -11.07
CA LEU A 124 -4.39 -11.47 -10.03
C LEU A 124 -3.39 -12.16 -9.09
N SER A 125 -3.61 -13.43 -8.75
CA SER A 125 -2.74 -14.17 -7.84
C SER A 125 -1.38 -14.41 -8.46
N GLY A 126 -1.35 -14.80 -9.74
CA GLY A 126 -0.14 -14.95 -10.54
C GLY A 126 0.60 -13.63 -10.72
N CYS A 127 -0.13 -12.54 -10.93
CA CYS A 127 0.43 -11.19 -11.01
C CYS A 127 1.15 -10.80 -9.71
N ILE A 128 0.50 -10.95 -8.56
CA ILE A 128 1.10 -10.62 -7.25
C ILE A 128 2.31 -11.52 -6.97
N ALA A 129 2.22 -12.82 -7.27
CA ALA A 129 3.35 -13.74 -7.12
C ALA A 129 4.53 -13.37 -8.03
N LYS A 130 4.28 -12.92 -9.25
CA LYS A 130 5.33 -12.42 -10.16
C LYS A 130 5.94 -11.13 -9.65
N LEU A 131 5.12 -10.17 -9.21
CA LEU A 131 5.58 -8.91 -8.61
C LEU A 131 6.47 -9.19 -7.39
N HIS A 132 6.04 -10.08 -6.49
CA HIS A 132 6.85 -10.53 -5.35
C HIS A 132 8.21 -11.07 -5.77
N ARG A 133 8.26 -11.96 -6.77
CA ARG A 133 9.52 -12.51 -7.30
C ARG A 133 10.42 -11.42 -7.88
N ARG A 134 9.86 -10.46 -8.63
CA ARG A 134 10.65 -9.32 -9.19
C ARG A 134 11.22 -8.46 -8.07
N ILE A 135 10.42 -8.11 -7.06
CA ILE A 135 10.86 -7.31 -5.91
C ILE A 135 11.95 -8.05 -5.10
N CYS A 136 11.80 -9.34 -4.86
CA CYS A 136 12.78 -10.14 -4.12
C CYS A 136 14.02 -10.45 -4.96
N GLY A 137 13.87 -10.72 -6.27
CA GLY A 137 14.97 -11.05 -7.20
C GLY A 137 15.92 -9.88 -7.44
N THR A 138 15.44 -8.64 -7.31
CA THR A 138 16.28 -7.45 -7.47
C THR A 138 17.45 -7.37 -6.48
N ASN A 139 17.46 -8.16 -5.40
CA ASN A 139 18.55 -8.10 -4.40
C ASN A 139 19.75 -9.02 -4.71
N LEU A 140 19.58 -10.14 -5.40
CA LEU A 140 20.65 -11.09 -5.66
C LEU A 140 21.21 -10.98 -7.09
N ALA A 141 20.35 -10.91 -8.09
CA ALA A 141 20.77 -10.76 -9.48
C ALA A 141 21.36 -9.37 -9.78
N ALA A 142 20.81 -8.31 -9.13
CA ALA A 142 21.36 -6.96 -9.23
C ALA A 142 22.74 -6.82 -8.64
N ALA A 143 23.02 -7.50 -7.54
CA ALA A 143 24.34 -7.55 -6.94
C ALA A 143 25.39 -8.22 -7.86
N LEU A 144 24.94 -9.11 -8.76
CA LEU A 144 25.80 -9.88 -9.66
C LEU A 144 25.94 -9.28 -11.06
N SER A 145 24.96 -8.48 -11.53
CA SER A 145 24.92 -7.98 -12.93
C SER A 145 24.93 -6.47 -13.08
N GLY A 146 24.86 -5.71 -12.00
CA GLY A 146 24.85 -4.23 -12.06
C GLY A 146 23.63 -3.60 -12.74
N SER A 147 22.60 -4.37 -13.09
CA SER A 147 21.47 -3.91 -13.92
C SER A 147 20.09 -4.30 -13.40
N CYS A 148 19.88 -4.35 -12.09
CA CYS A 148 18.55 -4.66 -11.61
C CYS A 148 17.77 -3.40 -11.24
N ALA A 149 16.93 -2.97 -12.14
CA ALA A 149 15.96 -1.94 -11.89
C ALA A 149 14.82 -2.48 -10.99
N PHE A 150 14.45 -1.72 -9.97
CA PHE A 150 13.22 -1.95 -9.21
C PHE A 150 12.04 -2.03 -10.19
N PRO A 151 11.06 -2.96 -10.00
CA PRO A 151 9.94 -3.12 -10.91
C PRO A 151 9.02 -1.90 -10.84
N HIS A 152 9.23 -0.91 -11.72
CA HIS A 152 8.49 0.35 -11.69
C HIS A 152 7.02 0.20 -12.10
N GLU A 153 6.67 -0.88 -12.80
CA GLU A 153 5.29 -1.28 -13.08
C GLU A 153 4.46 -1.56 -11.82
N ILE A 154 5.09 -1.60 -10.64
CA ILE A 154 4.39 -1.63 -9.36
C ILE A 154 3.42 -0.46 -9.20
N GLY A 155 3.64 0.64 -9.90
CA GLY A 155 2.72 1.77 -9.96
C GLY A 155 1.31 1.36 -10.39
N PHE A 156 1.18 0.43 -11.34
CA PHE A 156 -0.11 -0.13 -11.73
C PHE A 156 -0.74 -0.94 -10.60
N PHE A 157 0.03 -1.72 -9.88
CA PHE A 157 -0.45 -2.47 -8.70
C PHE A 157 -0.81 -1.56 -7.53
N LEU A 158 -0.41 -0.29 -7.54
CA LEU A 158 -0.82 0.73 -6.59
C LEU A 158 -1.99 1.59 -7.10
N GLY A 159 -2.47 1.35 -8.33
CA GLY A 159 -3.56 2.08 -8.95
C GLY A 159 -3.19 3.52 -9.33
N TYR A 160 -1.93 3.76 -9.70
CA TYR A 160 -1.52 5.08 -10.21
C TYR A 160 -1.96 5.25 -11.67
N PRO A 161 -2.27 6.47 -12.14
CA PRO A 161 -2.65 6.73 -13.53
C PRO A 161 -1.64 6.14 -14.52
N TYR A 162 -2.15 5.58 -15.62
CA TYR A 162 -1.33 4.93 -16.66
C TYR A 162 -0.21 5.86 -17.15
N ASP A 163 -0.55 7.09 -17.55
CA ASP A 163 0.40 8.08 -18.07
C ASP A 163 1.49 8.44 -17.04
N ASP A 164 1.16 8.44 -15.74
CA ASP A 164 2.12 8.75 -14.70
C ASP A 164 3.09 7.60 -14.45
N VAL A 165 2.62 6.34 -14.55
CA VAL A 165 3.49 5.15 -14.42
C VAL A 165 4.41 5.05 -15.63
N VAL A 166 3.90 5.18 -16.84
CA VAL A 166 4.70 5.15 -18.08
C VAL A 166 5.66 6.34 -18.09
N GLY A 167 5.16 7.54 -17.81
CA GLY A 167 6.00 8.74 -17.72
C GLY A 167 7.14 8.61 -16.72
N PHE A 168 6.90 7.97 -15.55
CA PHE A 168 7.95 7.67 -14.58
C PHE A 168 9.02 6.74 -15.16
N ILE A 169 8.61 5.69 -15.84
CA ILE A 169 9.52 4.68 -16.43
C ILE A 169 10.36 5.31 -17.54
N GLU A 170 9.73 6.01 -18.49
CA GLU A 170 10.39 6.64 -19.63
C GLU A 170 11.38 7.74 -19.20
N ASN A 171 10.98 8.57 -18.24
CA ASN A 171 11.82 9.64 -17.70
C ASN A 171 12.73 9.20 -16.56
N LYS A 172 12.80 7.90 -16.23
CA LYS A 172 13.62 7.36 -15.13
C LYS A 172 13.38 8.07 -13.79
N GLY A 173 12.13 8.48 -13.57
CA GLY A 173 11.72 9.22 -12.39
C GLY A 173 12.10 10.70 -12.39
N GLU A 174 12.66 11.25 -13.45
CA GLU A 174 12.98 12.68 -13.59
C GLU A 174 11.87 13.45 -14.32
N ASN A 175 11.96 14.77 -14.36
CA ASN A 175 11.08 15.67 -15.13
C ASN A 175 9.58 15.57 -14.78
N SER A 176 9.22 15.16 -13.56
CA SER A 176 7.83 15.16 -13.13
C SER A 176 7.26 16.57 -12.99
N LEU A 177 5.99 16.75 -13.34
CA LEU A 177 5.26 18.03 -13.19
C LEU A 177 5.09 18.41 -11.71
N CYS A 178 4.84 17.43 -10.85
CA CYS A 178 4.81 17.58 -9.40
C CYS A 178 4.99 16.21 -8.74
N SER A 179 5.14 16.20 -7.41
CA SER A 179 5.29 14.98 -6.61
C SER A 179 4.39 15.05 -5.37
N GLY A 180 3.74 13.94 -5.06
CA GLY A 180 2.90 13.74 -3.88
C GLY A 180 2.91 12.26 -3.52
N CYS A 181 1.75 11.59 -3.54
CA CYS A 181 1.67 10.13 -3.35
C CYS A 181 2.42 9.35 -4.46
N TRP A 182 2.60 9.97 -5.62
CA TRP A 182 3.45 9.50 -6.72
C TRP A 182 4.03 10.70 -7.48
N LYS A 183 4.95 10.45 -8.42
CA LYS A 183 5.45 11.48 -9.36
C LYS A 183 4.51 11.60 -10.54
N VAL A 184 4.01 12.80 -10.78
CA VAL A 184 2.97 13.12 -11.77
C VAL A 184 3.63 13.59 -13.06
N TYR A 185 3.21 13.01 -14.19
CA TYR A 185 3.66 13.35 -15.53
C TYR A 185 2.54 13.88 -16.42
N SER A 186 1.28 13.65 -16.02
CA SER A 186 0.09 14.14 -16.68
C SER A 186 -0.89 14.74 -15.68
N ARG A 187 -1.85 15.55 -16.13
CA ARG A 187 -3.04 15.97 -15.37
C ARG A 187 -2.75 16.39 -13.90
N ALA A 188 -1.75 17.27 -13.72
CA ALA A 188 -1.24 17.65 -12.38
C ALA A 188 -2.34 18.18 -11.43
N ARG A 189 -3.37 18.88 -11.94
CA ARG A 189 -4.47 19.39 -11.12
C ARG A 189 -5.31 18.27 -10.52
N ASP A 190 -5.61 17.23 -11.31
CA ASP A 190 -6.41 16.08 -10.88
C ASP A 190 -5.63 15.26 -9.86
N ALA A 191 -4.34 15.05 -10.11
CA ALA A 191 -3.44 14.40 -9.14
C ALA A 191 -3.37 15.14 -7.81
N GLN A 192 -3.27 16.47 -7.82
CA GLN A 192 -3.26 17.29 -6.60
C GLN A 192 -4.57 17.18 -5.83
N ALA A 193 -5.72 17.20 -6.51
CA ALA A 193 -7.02 16.98 -5.88
C ALA A 193 -7.11 15.59 -5.23
N CYS A 194 -6.61 14.56 -5.94
CA CYS A 194 -6.53 13.19 -5.41
C CYS A 194 -5.64 13.10 -4.16
N PHE A 195 -4.46 13.74 -4.17
CA PHE A 195 -3.57 13.77 -3.00
C PHE A 195 -4.22 14.46 -1.80
N CYS A 196 -4.96 15.55 -2.03
CA CYS A 196 -5.72 16.23 -0.99
C CYS A 196 -6.79 15.29 -0.40
N CYS A 197 -7.55 14.60 -1.25
CA CYS A 197 -8.56 13.63 -0.84
C CYS A 197 -7.94 12.50 0.02
N TYR A 198 -6.81 11.92 -0.41
CA TYR A 198 -6.13 10.87 0.35
C TYR A 198 -5.62 11.36 1.70
N LYS A 199 -5.05 12.57 1.74
CA LYS A 199 -4.57 13.18 3.00
C LYS A 199 -5.72 13.43 3.97
N THR A 200 -6.84 13.99 3.49
CA THR A 200 -8.03 14.23 4.31
C THR A 200 -8.61 12.91 4.83
N CYS A 201 -8.69 11.88 3.96
CA CYS A 201 -9.14 10.54 4.36
C CYS A 201 -8.24 9.97 5.46
N THR A 202 -6.92 10.05 5.31
CA THR A 202 -5.98 9.53 6.31
C THR A 202 -6.16 10.23 7.65
N ALA A 203 -6.23 11.56 7.67
CA ALA A 203 -6.44 12.32 8.91
C ALA A 203 -7.75 11.92 9.62
N ALA A 204 -8.86 11.84 8.87
CA ALA A 204 -10.14 11.43 9.43
C ALA A 204 -10.13 9.99 10.01
N TYR A 205 -9.40 9.07 9.34
CA TYR A 205 -9.30 7.68 9.80
C TYR A 205 -8.40 7.55 11.02
N GLU A 206 -7.33 8.35 11.11
CA GLU A 206 -6.47 8.44 12.30
C GLU A 206 -7.25 8.95 13.51
N ASP A 207 -8.03 10.03 13.34
CA ASP A 207 -8.88 10.59 14.40
C ASP A 207 -9.89 9.54 14.90
N LEU A 208 -10.61 8.88 14.00
CA LEU A 208 -11.58 7.84 14.36
C LEU A 208 -10.91 6.64 15.06
N PHE A 209 -9.73 6.24 14.59
CA PHE A 209 -8.98 5.16 15.24
C PHE A 209 -8.51 5.54 16.64
N ASP A 210 -8.10 6.79 16.84
CA ASP A 210 -7.71 7.33 18.15
C ASP A 210 -8.90 7.45 19.12
N GLU A 211 -10.10 7.68 18.58
CA GLU A 211 -11.37 7.60 19.32
C GLU A 211 -11.77 6.15 19.66
N GLY A 212 -11.04 5.15 19.15
CA GLY A 212 -11.24 3.74 19.47
C GLY A 212 -12.11 2.97 18.47
N VAL A 213 -12.39 3.53 17.28
CA VAL A 213 -13.11 2.81 16.21
C VAL A 213 -12.22 1.67 15.69
N PRO A 214 -12.72 0.40 15.70
CA PRO A 214 -11.96 -0.74 15.21
C PRO A 214 -11.63 -0.63 13.72
N ILE A 215 -10.48 -1.17 13.29
CA ILE A 215 -9.99 -1.05 11.90
C ILE A 215 -10.93 -1.68 10.86
N ASP A 216 -11.64 -2.74 11.22
CA ASP A 216 -12.66 -3.37 10.37
C ASP A 216 -13.89 -2.49 10.17
N CYS A 217 -14.24 -1.66 11.17
CA CYS A 217 -15.29 -0.64 11.03
C CYS A 217 -14.85 0.57 10.17
N LEU A 218 -13.54 0.80 10.06
CA LEU A 218 -12.97 1.82 9.17
C LEU A 218 -12.86 1.32 7.73
N ALA A 219 -12.88 0.00 7.50
CA ALA A 219 -12.79 -0.56 6.17
C ALA A 219 -14.16 -0.56 5.49
N ALA A 220 -14.28 0.17 4.37
CA ALA A 220 -15.50 0.14 3.57
C ALA A 220 -15.75 -1.26 2.98
N LEU A 221 -17.01 -1.67 2.90
CA LEU A 221 -17.38 -2.97 2.30
C LEU A 221 -17.32 -2.91 0.78
N ASP A 222 -16.88 -3.99 0.14
CA ASP A 222 -16.76 -4.08 -1.34
C ASP A 222 -18.11 -3.90 -2.06
N GLU A 223 -19.23 -4.20 -1.41
CA GLU A 223 -20.59 -4.02 -1.94
C GLU A 223 -20.94 -2.56 -2.28
N ASN A 224 -20.22 -1.60 -1.70
CA ASN A 224 -20.43 -0.18 -1.90
C ASN A 224 -19.63 0.40 -3.09
N PHE A 225 -18.84 -0.42 -3.79
CA PHE A 225 -18.04 0.04 -4.93
C PHE A 225 -18.61 -0.52 -6.24
N PRO A 226 -19.40 0.26 -7.00
CA PRO A 226 -19.67 -0.07 -8.38
C PRO A 226 -18.35 -0.09 -9.14
N ALA A 227 -18.04 -1.23 -9.77
CA ALA A 227 -16.75 -1.54 -10.39
C ALA A 227 -16.30 -0.57 -11.50
N GLN A 228 -17.08 0.44 -11.85
CA GLN A 228 -16.84 1.33 -12.98
C GLN A 228 -16.70 2.82 -12.66
N GLU A 229 -17.19 3.31 -11.52
CA GLU A 229 -17.20 4.77 -11.26
C GLU A 229 -15.96 5.29 -10.49
N ALA A 230 -15.27 4.44 -9.73
CA ALA A 230 -14.13 4.87 -8.92
C ALA A 230 -12.91 5.35 -9.75
N PHE A 231 -12.83 4.95 -11.03
CA PHE A 231 -11.73 5.32 -11.91
C PHE A 231 -12.09 6.37 -12.97
N ALA A 232 -13.41 6.64 -13.18
CA ALA A 232 -13.86 7.66 -14.13
C ALA A 232 -13.57 9.10 -13.65
N ALA A 233 -13.41 9.31 -12.35
CA ALA A 233 -13.06 10.62 -11.78
C ALA A 233 -11.55 10.90 -11.84
N ALA A 234 -10.72 9.92 -12.18
CA ALA A 234 -9.28 10.05 -12.39
C ALA A 234 -8.89 9.86 -13.88
N GLY A 235 -9.88 9.63 -14.75
CA GLY A 235 -9.74 9.47 -16.20
C GLY A 235 -9.88 10.77 -17.00
#